data_44e8cb3c2425e0f460e5ff29ece7e5ec
#
_entry.id   44e8cb3c2425e0f460e5ff29ece7e5ec
#
_cell.length_a   1.000
_cell.length_b   1.000
_cell.length_c   1.000
_cell.angle_alpha   90.00
_cell.angle_beta   90.00
_cell.angle_gamma   90.00
#
_symmetry.space_group_name_H-M   'P 1'
#
loop_
_entity.id
_entity.type
_entity.pdbx_description
1 polymer ?
#
loop_
_entity_poly.entity_id
_entity_poly.type
_entity_poly.pdbx_seq_one_letter_code
_entity_poly.pdbx_strand_id
1 'polypeptide(L)'
;MTDTESNIFLARVAEQAERFDDMVGYLSAVLEVKAGDVTADERNLISVAFKNLISSKRAACRTIAAIEQNPKYSKFGDALAKYKANIEEQLIADCERVIQIINDKVLAKSCENEAKAFFVKMVGDYYRYIAENAKDSKLDEVKNKALDSYKQANELELPPCNPIKLGLALNFSVFYYEVMKNPKEAV
;
A
#
# COMPACT_ATOMS: atom_id res chain seq x y z
N MET A 1 -6.94 21.33 -23.07
CA MET A 1 -6.71 20.57 -21.83
C MET A 1 -6.84 19.11 -22.19
N THR A 2 -5.84 18.28 -21.93
CA THR A 2 -5.90 16.85 -22.21
C THR A 2 -6.73 16.14 -21.14
N ASP A 3 -7.29 14.95 -21.45
CA ASP A 3 -8.02 14.14 -20.46
C ASP A 3 -7.11 13.78 -19.25
N THR A 4 -5.82 13.62 -19.50
CA THR A 4 -4.83 13.35 -18.43
C THR A 4 -4.66 14.55 -17.49
N GLU A 5 -4.56 15.78 -18.03
CA GLU A 5 -4.48 17.01 -17.20
C GLU A 5 -5.75 17.22 -16.38
N SER A 6 -6.92 16.95 -16.97
CA SER A 6 -8.20 17.01 -16.27
C SER A 6 -8.26 15.99 -15.12
N ASN A 7 -7.82 14.75 -15.34
CA ASN A 7 -7.81 13.71 -14.32
C ASN A 7 -6.82 14.04 -13.19
N ILE A 8 -5.64 14.59 -13.49
CA ILE A 8 -4.70 15.04 -12.45
C ILE A 8 -5.31 16.16 -11.61
N PHE A 9 -5.95 17.13 -12.25
CA PHE A 9 -6.63 18.23 -11.54
C PHE A 9 -7.76 17.70 -10.64
N LEU A 10 -8.63 16.83 -11.18
CA LEU A 10 -9.73 16.22 -10.40
C LEU A 10 -9.23 15.34 -9.27
N ALA A 11 -8.10 14.65 -9.43
CA ALA A 11 -7.48 13.91 -8.35
C ALA A 11 -7.04 14.82 -7.19
N ARG A 12 -6.50 16.01 -7.49
CA ARG A 12 -6.17 17.01 -6.45
C ARG A 12 -7.41 17.62 -5.79
N VAL A 13 -8.49 17.81 -6.53
CA VAL A 13 -9.79 18.24 -5.96
C VAL A 13 -10.35 17.16 -5.04
N ALA A 14 -10.30 15.90 -5.47
CA ALA A 14 -10.75 14.76 -4.68
C ALA A 14 -9.91 14.59 -3.39
N GLU A 15 -8.60 14.85 -3.44
CA GLU A 15 -7.74 14.88 -2.26
C GLU A 15 -8.21 15.93 -1.26
N GLN A 16 -8.44 17.17 -1.70
CA GLN A 16 -8.92 18.25 -0.82
C GLN A 16 -10.32 17.98 -0.24
N ALA A 17 -11.14 17.23 -0.98
CA ALA A 17 -12.47 16.80 -0.55
C ALA A 17 -12.46 15.51 0.27
N GLU A 18 -11.27 14.94 0.57
CA GLU A 18 -11.10 13.65 1.27
C GLU A 18 -11.83 12.48 0.59
N ARG A 19 -12.08 12.58 -0.73
CA ARG A 19 -12.74 11.56 -1.53
C ARG A 19 -11.70 10.64 -2.19
N PHE A 20 -11.05 9.82 -1.39
CA PHE A 20 -9.89 9.03 -1.82
C PHE A 20 -10.22 7.93 -2.84
N ASP A 21 -11.44 7.39 -2.82
CA ASP A 21 -11.89 6.47 -3.88
C ASP A 21 -11.96 7.14 -5.25
N ASP A 22 -12.51 8.37 -5.30
CA ASP A 22 -12.56 9.15 -6.54
C ASP A 22 -11.14 9.52 -7.00
N MET A 23 -10.29 9.92 -6.05
CA MET A 23 -8.88 10.24 -6.31
C MET A 23 -8.16 9.05 -6.97
N VAL A 24 -8.33 7.84 -6.44
CA VAL A 24 -7.76 6.61 -7.01
C VAL A 24 -8.34 6.34 -8.39
N GLY A 25 -9.63 6.58 -8.61
CA GLY A 25 -10.28 6.44 -9.92
C GLY A 25 -9.65 7.33 -10.98
N TYR A 26 -9.49 8.62 -10.70
CA TYR A 26 -8.85 9.58 -11.61
C TYR A 26 -7.39 9.23 -11.91
N LEU A 27 -6.61 8.87 -10.88
CA LEU A 27 -5.20 8.51 -11.06
C LEU A 27 -5.03 7.16 -11.76
N SER A 28 -5.96 6.24 -11.59
CA SER A 28 -5.99 4.98 -12.35
C SER A 28 -6.17 5.24 -13.85
N ALA A 29 -6.97 6.24 -14.24
CA ALA A 29 -7.10 6.68 -15.64
C ALA A 29 -5.81 7.34 -16.17
N VAL A 30 -5.09 8.10 -15.33
CA VAL A 30 -3.78 8.65 -15.68
C VAL A 30 -2.76 7.52 -15.91
N LEU A 31 -2.73 6.50 -15.07
CA LEU A 31 -1.84 5.36 -15.21
C LEU A 31 -2.13 4.50 -16.45
N GLU A 32 -3.38 4.44 -16.89
CA GLU A 32 -3.77 3.77 -18.14
C GLU A 32 -3.03 4.34 -19.35
N VAL A 33 -2.90 5.67 -19.39
CA VAL A 33 -2.28 6.41 -20.49
C VAL A 33 -0.76 6.46 -20.35
N LYS A 34 -0.27 6.83 -19.16
CA LYS A 34 1.16 7.09 -18.90
C LYS A 34 1.95 5.85 -18.49
N ALA A 35 1.30 4.86 -17.89
CA ALA A 35 1.97 3.69 -17.32
C ALA A 35 3.08 4.10 -16.32
N GLY A 36 4.31 3.63 -16.55
CA GLY A 36 5.48 3.97 -15.75
C GLY A 36 6.09 5.35 -16.06
N ASP A 37 5.62 6.05 -17.12
CA ASP A 37 6.11 7.37 -17.54
C ASP A 37 5.37 8.50 -16.78
N VAL A 38 5.37 8.38 -15.46
CA VAL A 38 4.81 9.37 -14.53
C VAL A 38 5.94 10.17 -13.88
N THR A 39 5.73 11.50 -13.78
CA THR A 39 6.70 12.38 -13.12
C THR A 39 6.81 12.06 -11.62
N ALA A 40 7.85 12.56 -10.96
CA ALA A 40 8.00 12.43 -9.50
C ALA A 40 6.79 12.98 -8.72
N ASP A 41 6.23 14.12 -9.16
CA ASP A 41 5.05 14.73 -8.54
C ASP A 41 3.80 13.86 -8.73
N GLU A 42 3.63 13.28 -9.91
CA GLU A 42 2.53 12.35 -10.19
C GLU A 42 2.67 11.04 -9.37
N ARG A 43 3.89 10.50 -9.24
CA ARG A 43 4.17 9.35 -8.36
C ARG A 43 3.80 9.65 -6.91
N ASN A 44 4.16 10.85 -6.42
CA ASN A 44 3.80 11.27 -5.07
C ASN A 44 2.29 11.37 -4.90
N LEU A 45 1.57 11.97 -5.86
CA LEU A 45 0.11 12.09 -5.84
C LEU A 45 -0.57 10.71 -5.81
N ILE A 46 -0.08 9.76 -6.62
CA ILE A 46 -0.54 8.36 -6.63
C ILE A 46 -0.30 7.70 -5.27
N SER A 47 0.89 7.89 -4.69
CA SER A 47 1.23 7.36 -3.37
C SER A 47 0.30 7.89 -2.28
N VAL A 48 -0.01 9.18 -2.30
CA VAL A 48 -0.95 9.83 -1.37
C VAL A 48 -2.35 9.25 -1.51
N ALA A 49 -2.85 9.09 -2.75
CA ALA A 49 -4.16 8.50 -3.01
C ALA A 49 -4.30 7.09 -2.44
N PHE A 50 -3.36 6.23 -2.78
CA PHE A 50 -3.37 4.83 -2.35
C PHE A 50 -3.18 4.69 -0.84
N LYS A 51 -2.30 5.49 -0.24
CA LYS A 51 -2.09 5.51 1.20
C LYS A 51 -3.35 5.95 1.95
N ASN A 52 -4.00 7.02 1.50
CA ASN A 52 -5.17 7.57 2.17
C ASN A 52 -6.40 6.67 2.04
N LEU A 53 -6.56 5.99 0.89
CA LEU A 53 -7.63 5.01 0.68
C LEU A 53 -7.71 3.98 1.82
N ILE A 54 -6.57 3.51 2.32
CA ILE A 54 -6.50 2.44 3.31
C ILE A 54 -6.16 2.91 4.72
N SER A 55 -5.65 4.14 4.90
CA SER A 55 -5.14 4.61 6.19
C SER A 55 -6.21 4.64 7.29
N SER A 56 -7.43 5.06 6.95
CA SER A 56 -8.56 5.07 7.89
C SER A 56 -8.95 3.67 8.37
N LYS A 57 -8.97 2.69 7.45
CA LYS A 57 -9.28 1.29 7.78
C LYS A 57 -8.18 0.65 8.62
N ARG A 58 -6.89 0.93 8.32
CA ARG A 58 -5.77 0.48 9.16
C ARG A 58 -5.86 1.07 10.57
N ALA A 59 -6.16 2.35 10.71
CA ALA A 59 -6.36 2.99 12.01
C ALA A 59 -7.53 2.37 12.77
N ALA A 60 -8.66 2.12 12.09
CA ALA A 60 -9.83 1.48 12.67
C ALA A 60 -9.51 0.06 13.19
N CYS A 61 -8.84 -0.78 12.41
CA CYS A 61 -8.44 -2.12 12.84
C CYS A 61 -7.57 -2.09 14.12
N ARG A 62 -6.60 -1.17 14.17
CA ARG A 62 -5.72 -1.00 15.36
C ARG A 62 -6.51 -0.52 16.57
N THR A 63 -7.42 0.43 16.40
CA THR A 63 -8.26 0.95 17.47
C THR A 63 -9.19 -0.14 18.03
N ILE A 64 -9.85 -0.91 17.16
CA ILE A 64 -10.73 -1.99 17.59
C ILE A 64 -9.93 -3.09 18.31
N ALA A 65 -8.74 -3.45 17.80
CA ALA A 65 -7.87 -4.41 18.46
C ALA A 65 -7.46 -3.95 19.87
N ALA A 66 -7.20 -2.67 20.08
CA ALA A 66 -6.92 -2.12 21.40
C ALA A 66 -8.15 -2.16 22.33
N ILE A 67 -9.36 -1.93 21.79
CA ILE A 67 -10.63 -2.05 22.55
C ILE A 67 -10.89 -3.51 22.94
N GLU A 68 -10.66 -4.47 22.04
CA GLU A 68 -10.81 -5.90 22.31
C GLU A 68 -9.96 -6.39 23.49
N GLN A 69 -8.77 -5.80 23.66
CA GLN A 69 -7.86 -6.15 24.76
C GLN A 69 -8.29 -5.59 26.13
N ASN A 70 -9.28 -4.68 26.16
CA ASN A 70 -9.71 -4.06 27.40
C ASN A 70 -10.78 -4.94 28.09
N PRO A 71 -10.52 -5.45 29.34
CA PRO A 71 -11.46 -6.31 30.07
C PRO A 71 -12.85 -5.71 30.29
N LYS A 72 -12.94 -4.38 30.33
CA LYS A 72 -14.22 -3.66 30.50
C LYS A 72 -15.23 -3.98 29.38
N TYR A 73 -14.75 -4.32 28.20
CA TYR A 73 -15.57 -4.55 27.01
C TYR A 73 -15.71 -6.04 26.66
N SER A 74 -15.21 -6.96 27.49
CA SER A 74 -15.22 -8.41 27.25
C SER A 74 -16.59 -8.99 26.88
N LYS A 75 -17.67 -8.46 27.45
CA LYS A 75 -19.06 -8.87 27.13
C LYS A 75 -19.49 -8.56 25.69
N PHE A 76 -18.74 -7.71 24.97
CA PHE A 76 -18.99 -7.33 23.58
C PHE A 76 -18.01 -7.99 22.60
N GLY A 77 -17.20 -8.96 23.05
CA GLY A 77 -16.12 -9.58 22.27
C GLY A 77 -16.58 -10.07 20.90
N ASP A 78 -17.69 -10.82 20.84
CA ASP A 78 -18.20 -11.35 19.56
C ASP A 78 -18.63 -10.23 18.59
N ALA A 79 -19.25 -9.16 19.10
CA ALA A 79 -19.67 -8.03 18.28
C ALA A 79 -18.45 -7.26 17.74
N LEU A 80 -17.43 -7.04 18.59
CA LEU A 80 -16.18 -6.39 18.20
C LEU A 80 -15.43 -7.21 17.16
N ALA A 81 -15.33 -8.53 17.35
CA ALA A 81 -14.65 -9.42 16.42
C ALA A 81 -15.32 -9.42 15.04
N LYS A 82 -16.64 -9.49 14.96
CA LYS A 82 -17.40 -9.39 13.70
C LYS A 82 -17.22 -8.05 13.01
N TYR A 83 -17.27 -6.96 13.76
CA TYR A 83 -17.08 -5.62 13.21
C TYR A 83 -15.68 -5.43 12.67
N LYS A 84 -14.66 -5.88 13.42
CA LYS A 84 -13.26 -5.83 12.99
C LYS A 84 -13.03 -6.66 11.74
N ALA A 85 -13.54 -7.89 11.69
CA ALA A 85 -13.41 -8.76 10.52
C ALA A 85 -13.94 -8.10 9.24
N ASN A 86 -15.07 -7.41 9.30
CA ASN A 86 -15.62 -6.68 8.15
C ASN A 86 -14.66 -5.58 7.68
N ILE A 87 -14.04 -4.82 8.60
CA ILE A 87 -13.09 -3.75 8.24
C ILE A 87 -11.79 -4.37 7.69
N GLU A 88 -11.32 -5.47 8.25
CA GLU A 88 -10.14 -6.22 7.77
C GLU A 88 -10.36 -6.72 6.33
N GLU A 89 -11.53 -7.26 6.01
CA GLU A 89 -11.90 -7.67 4.64
C GLU A 89 -11.87 -6.49 3.67
N GLN A 90 -12.46 -5.35 4.04
CA GLN A 90 -12.43 -4.14 3.22
C GLN A 90 -11.00 -3.61 3.02
N LEU A 91 -10.17 -3.64 4.05
CA LEU A 91 -8.77 -3.24 3.99
C LEU A 91 -7.98 -4.13 3.02
N ILE A 92 -8.16 -5.44 3.12
CA ILE A 92 -7.51 -6.41 2.23
C ILE A 92 -7.94 -6.17 0.78
N ALA A 93 -9.24 -6.00 0.53
CA ALA A 93 -9.77 -5.74 -0.81
C ALA A 93 -9.20 -4.44 -1.41
N ASP A 94 -9.10 -3.36 -0.63
CA ASP A 94 -8.48 -2.12 -1.10
C ASP A 94 -6.99 -2.28 -1.40
N CYS A 95 -6.25 -3.00 -0.57
CA CYS A 95 -4.84 -3.29 -0.82
C CYS A 95 -4.66 -4.13 -2.10
N GLU A 96 -5.46 -5.17 -2.28
CA GLU A 96 -5.42 -6.01 -3.48
C GLU A 96 -5.79 -5.21 -4.74
N ARG A 97 -6.78 -4.31 -4.67
CA ARG A 97 -7.13 -3.38 -5.75
C ARG A 97 -5.95 -2.49 -6.14
N VAL A 98 -5.26 -1.91 -5.17
CA VAL A 98 -4.09 -1.06 -5.41
C VAL A 98 -2.95 -1.86 -6.05
N ILE A 99 -2.65 -3.05 -5.53
CA ILE A 99 -1.63 -3.96 -6.08
C ILE A 99 -1.96 -4.30 -7.53
N GLN A 100 -3.21 -4.62 -7.84
CA GLN A 100 -3.66 -4.92 -9.19
C GLN A 100 -3.48 -3.73 -10.12
N ILE A 101 -3.87 -2.51 -9.71
CA ILE A 101 -3.68 -1.30 -10.51
C ILE A 101 -2.19 -1.10 -10.85
N ILE A 102 -1.30 -1.27 -9.86
CA ILE A 102 0.15 -1.11 -10.08
C ILE A 102 0.68 -2.18 -11.04
N ASN A 103 0.33 -3.43 -10.83
CA ASN A 103 0.80 -4.52 -11.68
C ASN A 103 0.31 -4.39 -13.13
N ASP A 104 -0.99 -4.16 -13.32
CA ASP A 104 -1.60 -4.18 -14.65
C ASP A 104 -1.29 -2.90 -15.45
N LYS A 105 -1.25 -1.75 -14.78
CA LYS A 105 -1.14 -0.45 -15.47
C LYS A 105 0.27 0.12 -15.50
N VAL A 106 1.13 -0.29 -14.59
CA VAL A 106 2.51 0.23 -14.50
C VAL A 106 3.52 -0.85 -14.80
N LEU A 107 3.58 -1.91 -14.00
CA LEU A 107 4.65 -2.90 -14.05
C LEU A 107 4.52 -3.85 -15.25
N ALA A 108 3.34 -4.00 -15.84
CA ALA A 108 3.14 -4.74 -17.09
C ALA A 108 3.79 -4.04 -18.31
N LYS A 109 4.14 -2.77 -18.19
CA LYS A 109 4.77 -1.97 -19.24
C LYS A 109 6.20 -1.63 -18.84
N SER A 110 7.04 -1.29 -19.81
CA SER A 110 8.42 -0.85 -19.53
C SER A 110 8.40 0.48 -18.78
N CYS A 111 9.17 0.57 -17.70
CA CYS A 111 9.38 1.81 -16.95
C CYS A 111 10.85 1.90 -16.51
N GLU A 112 11.30 3.12 -16.24
CA GLU A 112 12.65 3.38 -15.73
C GLU A 112 12.86 2.74 -14.35
N ASN A 113 14.11 2.41 -14.01
CA ASN A 113 14.47 1.73 -12.75
C ASN A 113 13.95 2.46 -11.52
N GLU A 114 13.99 3.79 -11.50
CA GLU A 114 13.50 4.58 -10.37
C GLU A 114 11.98 4.45 -10.19
N ALA A 115 11.21 4.58 -11.28
CA ALA A 115 9.77 4.40 -11.24
C ALA A 115 9.41 2.95 -10.88
N LYS A 116 10.12 1.98 -11.47
CA LYS A 116 9.94 0.56 -11.16
C LYS A 116 10.19 0.25 -9.70
N ALA A 117 11.31 0.73 -9.14
CA ALA A 117 11.64 0.53 -7.72
C ALA A 117 10.57 1.15 -6.80
N PHE A 118 10.09 2.34 -7.13
CA PHE A 118 9.03 3.01 -6.40
C PHE A 118 7.75 2.17 -6.34
N PHE A 119 7.27 1.68 -7.48
CA PHE A 119 6.02 0.93 -7.55
C PHE A 119 6.16 -0.49 -7.03
N VAL A 120 7.28 -1.19 -7.28
CA VAL A 120 7.51 -2.53 -6.72
C VAL A 120 7.63 -2.48 -5.19
N LYS A 121 8.33 -1.47 -4.65
CA LYS A 121 8.34 -1.21 -3.20
C LYS A 121 6.94 -0.99 -2.66
N MET A 122 6.11 -0.23 -3.37
CA MET A 122 4.73 0.05 -2.98
C MET A 122 3.90 -1.25 -2.96
N VAL A 123 4.06 -2.15 -3.91
CA VAL A 123 3.44 -3.49 -3.90
C VAL A 123 3.84 -4.26 -2.63
N GLY A 124 5.13 -4.25 -2.28
CA GLY A 124 5.62 -4.83 -1.02
C GLY A 124 4.96 -4.23 0.22
N ASP A 125 4.80 -2.90 0.25
CA ASP A 125 4.14 -2.20 1.35
C ASP A 125 2.67 -2.64 1.51
N TYR A 126 1.92 -2.80 0.41
CA TYR A 126 0.52 -3.24 0.48
C TYR A 126 0.38 -4.72 0.86
N TYR A 127 1.26 -5.60 0.39
CA TYR A 127 1.30 -6.97 0.90
C TYR A 127 1.63 -7.03 2.40
N ARG A 128 2.52 -6.17 2.89
CA ARG A 128 2.80 -6.03 4.32
C ARG A 128 1.55 -5.59 5.09
N TYR A 129 0.77 -4.64 4.58
CA TYR A 129 -0.47 -4.21 5.23
C TYR A 129 -1.54 -5.32 5.25
N ILE A 130 -1.62 -6.15 4.21
CA ILE A 130 -2.45 -7.35 4.24
C ILE A 130 -1.95 -8.32 5.32
N ALA A 131 -0.64 -8.54 5.42
CA ALA A 131 -0.04 -9.46 6.40
C ALA A 131 -0.27 -9.04 7.87
N GLU A 132 -0.48 -7.73 8.15
CA GLU A 132 -0.83 -7.25 9.49
C GLU A 132 -2.16 -7.86 9.99
N ASN A 133 -3.06 -8.25 9.08
CA ASN A 133 -4.43 -8.71 9.40
C ASN A 133 -4.73 -10.13 8.88
N ALA A 134 -3.90 -10.66 8.00
CA ALA A 134 -4.07 -12.02 7.46
C ALA A 134 -3.73 -13.10 8.48
N LYS A 135 -4.34 -14.28 8.31
CA LYS A 135 -4.14 -15.46 9.18
C LYS A 135 -3.83 -16.69 8.33
N ASP A 136 -3.30 -17.72 8.98
CA ASP A 136 -3.07 -19.05 8.41
C ASP A 136 -2.34 -19.01 7.04
N SER A 137 -2.79 -19.79 6.09
CA SER A 137 -2.17 -19.93 4.77
C SER A 137 -2.12 -18.60 3.97
N LYS A 138 -3.11 -17.72 4.15
CA LYS A 138 -3.10 -16.39 3.52
C LYS A 138 -1.95 -15.54 4.03
N LEU A 139 -1.64 -15.62 5.33
CA LEU A 139 -0.52 -14.90 5.93
C LEU A 139 0.82 -15.32 5.31
N ASP A 140 1.05 -16.63 5.16
CA ASP A 140 2.30 -17.12 4.56
C ASP A 140 2.43 -16.74 3.09
N GLU A 141 1.33 -16.81 2.34
CA GLU A 141 1.29 -16.36 0.95
C GLU A 141 1.69 -14.87 0.80
N VAL A 142 1.03 -13.98 1.57
CA VAL A 142 1.28 -12.54 1.46
C VAL A 142 2.64 -12.13 2.02
N LYS A 143 3.17 -12.82 3.03
CA LYS A 143 4.55 -12.64 3.50
C LYS A 143 5.57 -12.92 2.39
N ASN A 144 5.41 -14.02 1.67
CA ASN A 144 6.30 -14.36 0.58
C ASN A 144 6.22 -13.33 -0.54
N LYS A 145 5.00 -12.92 -0.93
CA LYS A 145 4.80 -11.87 -1.95
C LYS A 145 5.40 -10.52 -1.54
N ALA A 146 5.28 -10.15 -0.26
CA ALA A 146 5.92 -8.93 0.25
C ALA A 146 7.45 -9.03 0.19
N LEU A 147 8.00 -10.17 0.64
CA LEU A 147 9.44 -10.44 0.62
C LEU A 147 10.00 -10.36 -0.80
N ASP A 148 9.34 -11.01 -1.75
CA ASP A 148 9.76 -11.03 -3.17
C ASP A 148 9.72 -9.61 -3.77
N SER A 149 8.66 -8.85 -3.47
CA SER A 149 8.54 -7.47 -3.93
C SER A 149 9.66 -6.58 -3.38
N TYR A 150 9.94 -6.65 -2.07
CA TYR A 150 11.03 -5.87 -1.48
C TYR A 150 12.41 -6.27 -2.02
N LYS A 151 12.67 -7.57 -2.21
CA LYS A 151 13.91 -8.05 -2.84
C LYS A 151 14.05 -7.54 -4.26
N GLN A 152 13.00 -7.69 -5.09
CA GLN A 152 13.00 -7.20 -6.46
C GLN A 152 13.25 -5.68 -6.52
N ALA A 153 12.64 -4.89 -5.63
CA ALA A 153 12.91 -3.46 -5.58
C ALA A 153 14.36 -3.15 -5.17
N ASN A 154 14.94 -3.95 -4.27
CA ASN A 154 16.32 -3.77 -3.78
C ASN A 154 17.38 -4.15 -4.81
N GLU A 155 17.07 -5.04 -5.75
CA GLU A 155 17.96 -5.42 -6.85
C GLU A 155 18.09 -4.33 -7.93
N LEU A 156 17.16 -3.36 -7.95
CA LEU A 156 17.21 -2.27 -8.91
C LEU A 156 18.30 -1.26 -8.52
N GLU A 157 19.16 -0.95 -9.50
CA GLU A 157 20.25 0.00 -9.28
C GLU A 157 19.71 1.43 -9.11
N LEU A 158 19.90 1.98 -7.92
CA LEU A 158 19.60 3.36 -7.56
C LEU A 158 20.81 3.96 -6.80
N PRO A 159 21.06 5.27 -6.93
CA PRO A 159 22.08 5.95 -6.13
C PRO A 159 21.88 5.72 -4.63
N PRO A 160 22.95 5.60 -3.83
CA PRO A 160 22.85 5.30 -2.38
C PRO A 160 21.96 6.26 -1.60
N CYS A 161 21.97 7.55 -1.95
CA CYS A 161 21.17 8.58 -1.27
C CYS A 161 19.80 8.82 -1.94
N ASN A 162 19.38 7.95 -2.87
CA ASN A 162 18.07 8.09 -3.51
C ASN A 162 16.96 7.90 -2.47
N PRO A 163 15.97 8.82 -2.37
CA PRO A 163 14.90 8.74 -1.37
C PRO A 163 14.08 7.44 -1.44
N ILE A 164 13.91 6.89 -2.64
CA ILE A 164 13.18 5.61 -2.83
C ILE A 164 13.98 4.47 -2.21
N LYS A 165 15.31 4.45 -2.43
CA LYS A 165 16.19 3.44 -1.85
C LYS A 165 16.21 3.50 -0.32
N LEU A 166 16.28 4.70 0.26
CA LEU A 166 16.24 4.90 1.70
C LEU A 166 14.87 4.48 2.28
N GLY A 167 13.78 4.86 1.62
CA GLY A 167 12.44 4.45 2.01
C GLY A 167 12.19 2.95 1.87
N LEU A 168 12.81 2.32 0.86
CA LEU A 168 12.79 0.85 0.69
C LEU A 168 13.50 0.16 1.86
N ALA A 169 14.73 0.58 2.18
CA ALA A 169 15.51 0.01 3.29
C ALA A 169 14.72 0.11 4.61
N LEU A 170 14.14 1.27 4.90
CA LEU A 170 13.31 1.47 6.09
C LEU A 170 12.10 0.52 6.11
N ASN A 171 11.31 0.46 5.04
CA ASN A 171 10.09 -0.35 5.02
C ASN A 171 10.40 -1.85 5.02
N PHE A 172 11.48 -2.26 4.39
CA PHE A 172 11.95 -3.64 4.39
C PHE A 172 12.44 -4.07 5.78
N SER A 173 13.17 -3.19 6.49
CA SER A 173 13.54 -3.38 7.89
C SER A 173 12.30 -3.55 8.79
N VAL A 174 11.30 -2.67 8.65
CA VAL A 174 10.02 -2.77 9.38
C VAL A 174 9.32 -4.10 9.07
N PHE A 175 9.30 -4.53 7.80
CA PHE A 175 8.72 -5.81 7.41
C PHE A 175 9.41 -7.00 8.09
N TYR A 176 10.75 -7.03 8.10
CA TYR A 176 11.48 -8.09 8.81
C TYR A 176 11.18 -8.08 10.31
N TYR A 177 11.13 -6.92 10.93
CA TYR A 177 10.89 -6.80 12.37
C TYR A 177 9.45 -7.16 12.74
N GLU A 178 8.45 -6.52 12.10
CA GLU A 178 7.05 -6.61 12.50
C GLU A 178 6.36 -7.86 11.96
N VAL A 179 6.63 -8.26 10.71
CA VAL A 179 5.90 -9.33 10.01
C VAL A 179 6.67 -10.65 10.06
N MET A 180 7.96 -10.62 9.72
CA MET A 180 8.79 -11.82 9.71
C MET A 180 9.27 -12.23 11.13
N LYS A 181 9.14 -11.32 12.11
CA LYS A 181 9.65 -11.53 13.48
C LYS A 181 11.14 -11.89 13.52
N ASN A 182 11.90 -11.33 12.57
CA ASN A 182 13.34 -11.57 12.41
C ASN A 182 14.12 -10.25 12.62
N PRO A 183 14.44 -9.88 13.88
CA PRO A 183 15.15 -8.65 14.18
C PRO A 183 16.59 -8.62 13.66
N LYS A 184 17.20 -9.78 13.37
CA LYS A 184 18.57 -9.85 12.85
C LYS A 184 18.64 -9.35 11.39
N GLU A 185 17.64 -9.66 10.59
CA GLU A 185 17.55 -9.20 9.20
C GLU A 185 16.97 -7.78 9.09
N ALA A 186 16.44 -7.25 10.17
CA ALA A 186 15.87 -5.91 10.21
C ALA A 186 16.91 -4.79 10.43
N VAL A 187 18.18 -5.12 10.69
CA VAL A 187 19.26 -4.16 11.01
C VAL A 187 20.13 -3.87 9.80
#